data_37a6dc91a1344a6251f010451f773f26
#
_entry.id   37a6dc91a1344a6251f010451f773f26
#
_cell.length_a   1.000
_cell.length_b   1.000
_cell.length_c   1.000
_cell.angle_alpha   90.00
_cell.angle_beta   90.00
_cell.angle_gamma   90.00
#
_symmetry.space_group_name_H-M   'P 1'
#
loop_
_entity.id
_entity.type
_entity.pdbx_description
1 polymer ?
#
loop_
_entity_poly.entity_id
_entity_poly.type
_entity_poly.pdbx_seq_one_letter_code
_entity_poly.pdbx_strand_id
1 'polypeptide(L)'
;MRRLSTAILFTALAALGLASLDSHACTNVLVTKGASTDGSNMVSYAADSHQLYGELYYAPAGVWQSGDMRQINEWDTGKFLGYIPQVARTYQRVGNMNEHQLIIAETTYGGRPELEDPKGIMDYGSLIYVALERAKTAREAISVIVDLANTYGYYSSGESFSIADTEEVWVMDLIGKGPDNKGIVWVARRVPDGYICAHANQARITTFPLNDPENCMYAPDVITFAREKGYFTGEDKDFSFCDAYAPLDFSGMRGCDARAWAAFNILCDGKFTFEDENGNVVTKDAYDYIDYAMGWDKTKRFPLFVKPARKISMKNVADVMRDHYEGTPMDMTQDIGAGGNALPYRWRPMGFEVDGKEYVNERAIATQQTGFWFVGQSRGWLPDEIGGVNWFGCDDAATSYLTPIYTSILEVPECFRVGNGNMITYSPTSAFWMTNRVANACYKAYNIMFPTVDAEIDAWENAMVEAVAAADAEALELYKAAEKAPRKQIKRNDKARKVVDPFIGVRTYLTTFSVDNAQKIFEKWVALEQLLLVKYIDGNVKAQNEDGSFVTNEHTDRIPAKISQPGYTDTWKAVVAEKHGKTIEVR
;
A
#
# COMPACT_ATOMS: atom_id res chain seq x y z
N MET A 1 -33.88 -39.30 6.81
CA MET A 1 -33.53 -38.12 5.98
C MET A 1 -33.70 -36.77 6.69
N ARG A 2 -33.56 -36.66 8.02
CA ARG A 2 -33.66 -35.37 8.76
C ARG A 2 -32.42 -35.03 9.59
N ARG A 3 -31.30 -35.76 9.46
CA ARG A 3 -30.03 -35.49 10.18
C ARG A 3 -28.89 -34.98 9.28
N LEU A 4 -29.08 -34.96 7.95
CA LEU A 4 -28.05 -34.40 7.03
C LEU A 4 -28.18 -32.89 6.79
N SER A 5 -29.35 -32.29 7.06
CA SER A 5 -29.57 -30.86 6.75
C SER A 5 -29.02 -29.92 7.81
N THR A 6 -28.78 -30.40 9.05
CA THR A 6 -28.28 -29.53 10.14
C THR A 6 -26.75 -29.44 10.15
N ALA A 7 -26.06 -30.45 9.67
CA ALA A 7 -24.59 -30.42 9.57
C ALA A 7 -24.08 -29.53 8.43
N ILE A 8 -24.85 -29.42 7.34
CA ILE A 8 -24.50 -28.55 6.19
C ILE A 8 -24.68 -27.06 6.52
N LEU A 9 -25.59 -26.73 7.43
CA LEU A 9 -25.83 -25.31 7.81
C LEU A 9 -24.76 -24.79 8.78
N PHE A 10 -24.19 -25.65 9.66
CA PHE A 10 -23.11 -25.25 10.57
C PHE A 10 -21.74 -25.15 9.86
N THR A 11 -21.45 -26.01 8.89
CA THR A 11 -20.23 -25.90 8.07
C THR A 11 -20.26 -24.68 7.13
N ALA A 12 -21.43 -24.23 6.67
CA ALA A 12 -21.53 -23.03 5.85
C ALA A 12 -21.31 -21.73 6.65
N LEU A 13 -21.69 -21.69 7.95
CA LEU A 13 -21.44 -20.49 8.79
C LEU A 13 -19.98 -20.40 9.26
N ALA A 14 -19.31 -21.52 9.52
CA ALA A 14 -17.88 -21.53 9.87
C ALA A 14 -16.99 -21.14 8.67
N ALA A 15 -17.35 -21.59 7.45
CA ALA A 15 -16.63 -21.21 6.24
C ALA A 15 -16.77 -19.70 5.89
N LEU A 16 -17.85 -19.04 6.29
CA LEU A 16 -18.06 -17.61 6.09
C LEU A 16 -17.16 -16.75 7.00
N GLY A 17 -16.81 -17.23 8.21
CA GLY A 17 -15.92 -16.51 9.13
C GLY A 17 -14.45 -16.51 8.71
N LEU A 18 -13.99 -17.54 7.98
CA LEU A 18 -12.61 -17.64 7.48
C LEU A 18 -12.44 -17.10 6.06
N ALA A 19 -13.53 -17.03 5.28
CA ALA A 19 -13.51 -16.46 3.92
C ALA A 19 -13.16 -14.96 3.91
N SER A 20 -13.39 -14.24 5.02
CA SER A 20 -13.02 -12.82 5.15
C SER A 20 -11.51 -12.56 5.22
N LEU A 21 -10.70 -13.58 5.59
CA LEU A 21 -9.22 -13.49 5.56
C LEU A 21 -8.64 -13.61 4.14
N ASP A 22 -9.44 -14.03 3.18
CA ASP A 22 -9.02 -14.24 1.79
C ASP A 22 -9.35 -13.05 0.86
N SER A 23 -10.00 -11.99 1.34
CA SER A 23 -10.37 -10.80 0.57
C SER A 23 -9.16 -9.89 0.31
N HIS A 24 -9.33 -8.92 -0.58
CA HIS A 24 -8.35 -7.87 -0.89
C HIS A 24 -7.76 -7.28 0.38
N ALA A 25 -6.44 -7.18 0.45
CA ALA A 25 -5.77 -6.81 1.68
C ALA A 25 -4.67 -5.78 1.40
N CYS A 26 -4.94 -4.53 1.72
CA CYS A 26 -4.05 -3.39 1.52
C CYS A 26 -3.40 -2.96 2.83
N THR A 27 -2.27 -2.24 2.78
CA THR A 27 -1.62 -1.65 3.97
C THR A 27 -1.13 -0.25 3.64
N ASN A 28 -1.43 0.71 4.53
CA ASN A 28 -1.01 2.09 4.41
C ASN A 28 -0.27 2.55 5.66
N VAL A 29 0.78 3.35 5.44
CA VAL A 29 1.48 4.12 6.47
C VAL A 29 1.47 5.60 6.06
N LEU A 30 1.10 6.47 6.98
CA LEU A 30 1.01 7.92 6.78
C LEU A 30 2.02 8.60 7.71
N VAL A 31 2.85 9.46 7.15
CA VAL A 31 3.89 10.20 7.88
C VAL A 31 3.72 11.69 7.61
N THR A 32 3.52 12.48 8.67
CA THR A 32 3.41 13.94 8.53
C THR A 32 4.78 14.59 8.36
N LYS A 33 4.80 15.79 7.78
CA LYS A 33 6.03 16.58 7.54
C LYS A 33 6.84 16.80 8.82
N GLY A 34 6.18 16.97 9.96
CA GLY A 34 6.84 17.08 11.26
C GLY A 34 7.46 15.77 11.76
N ALA A 35 7.08 14.62 11.23
CA ALA A 35 7.65 13.30 11.55
C ALA A 35 8.71 12.85 10.54
N SER A 36 8.74 13.41 9.32
CA SER A 36 9.66 13.01 8.26
C SER A 36 11.06 13.64 8.39
N THR A 37 12.06 13.04 7.75
CA THR A 37 13.47 13.51 7.78
C THR A 37 13.67 14.77 6.95
N ASP A 38 12.90 14.93 5.87
CA ASP A 38 13.05 16.00 4.88
C ASP A 38 11.93 17.05 4.92
N GLY A 39 10.92 16.85 5.78
CA GLY A 39 9.76 17.75 5.87
C GLY A 39 8.66 17.46 4.85
N SER A 40 8.71 16.34 4.12
CA SER A 40 7.61 15.89 3.26
C SER A 40 6.50 15.22 4.05
N ASN A 41 5.26 15.32 3.55
CA ASN A 41 4.21 14.39 3.91
C ASN A 41 4.36 13.13 3.05
N MET A 42 4.24 11.94 3.66
CA MET A 42 4.36 10.67 2.95
C MET A 42 3.16 9.77 3.22
N VAL A 43 2.76 9.04 2.18
CA VAL A 43 1.77 7.96 2.27
C VAL A 43 2.30 6.76 1.52
N SER A 44 2.33 5.58 2.16
CA SER A 44 2.56 4.32 1.46
C SER A 44 1.25 3.62 1.17
N TYR A 45 1.28 2.75 0.17
CA TYR A 45 0.18 1.88 -0.20
C TYR A 45 0.71 0.60 -0.83
N ALA A 46 0.22 -0.55 -0.37
CA ALA A 46 0.34 -1.81 -1.09
C ALA A 46 -1.07 -2.26 -1.50
N ALA A 47 -1.29 -2.39 -2.79
CA ALA A 47 -2.55 -2.86 -3.37
C ALA A 47 -2.47 -4.38 -3.52
N ASP A 48 -3.06 -5.10 -2.57
CA ASP A 48 -2.88 -6.54 -2.43
C ASP A 48 -4.11 -7.32 -2.91
N SER A 49 -4.00 -7.88 -4.10
CA SER A 49 -5.03 -8.77 -4.68
C SER A 49 -4.40 -9.71 -5.70
N HIS A 50 -4.71 -11.02 -5.62
CA HIS A 50 -4.26 -12.00 -6.62
C HIS A 50 -4.80 -11.77 -8.04
N GLN A 51 -5.75 -10.84 -8.21
CA GLN A 51 -6.31 -10.46 -9.51
C GLN A 51 -5.71 -9.17 -10.06
N LEU A 52 -4.99 -8.40 -9.23
CA LEU A 52 -4.47 -7.10 -9.61
C LEU A 52 -3.10 -7.22 -10.28
N TYR A 53 -3.00 -6.67 -11.48
CA TYR A 53 -1.75 -6.53 -12.22
C TYR A 53 -1.07 -5.21 -11.89
N GLY A 54 0.21 -5.25 -11.57
CA GLY A 54 0.98 -4.06 -11.23
C GLY A 54 1.36 -3.24 -12.45
N GLU A 55 0.70 -2.09 -12.62
CA GLU A 55 0.99 -1.11 -13.67
C GLU A 55 0.73 0.31 -13.17
N LEU A 56 1.39 1.31 -13.77
CA LEU A 56 1.27 2.71 -13.36
C LEU A 56 0.18 3.42 -14.15
N TYR A 57 -0.95 3.68 -13.50
CA TYR A 57 -2.10 4.35 -14.11
C TYR A 57 -1.84 5.83 -14.31
N TYR A 58 -1.86 6.28 -15.55
CA TYR A 58 -1.59 7.66 -15.94
C TYR A 58 -2.79 8.30 -16.64
N ALA A 59 -3.10 9.52 -16.28
CA ALA A 59 -4.04 10.35 -17.03
C ALA A 59 -3.47 11.76 -17.17
N PRO A 60 -3.34 12.30 -18.39
CA PRO A 60 -2.91 13.68 -18.59
C PRO A 60 -4.00 14.66 -18.14
N ALA A 61 -3.60 15.88 -17.81
CA ALA A 61 -4.56 16.99 -17.60
C ALA A 61 -5.42 17.19 -18.85
N GLY A 62 -6.72 17.45 -18.64
CA GLY A 62 -7.70 17.56 -19.71
C GLY A 62 -8.56 18.83 -19.65
N VAL A 63 -9.10 19.24 -20.81
CA VAL A 63 -10.13 20.27 -20.94
C VAL A 63 -11.33 19.65 -21.65
N TRP A 64 -12.50 19.76 -21.06
CA TRP A 64 -13.71 19.06 -21.46
C TRP A 64 -14.82 20.05 -21.83
N GLN A 65 -15.73 19.62 -22.70
CA GLN A 65 -16.86 20.45 -23.12
C GLN A 65 -18.04 20.27 -22.15
N SER A 66 -18.93 21.25 -22.12
CA SER A 66 -20.20 21.11 -21.38
C SER A 66 -21.02 19.96 -21.96
N GLY A 67 -21.41 19.04 -21.10
CA GLY A 67 -22.17 17.83 -21.49
C GLY A 67 -21.31 16.58 -21.70
N ASP A 68 -19.98 16.69 -21.67
CA ASP A 68 -19.11 15.52 -21.66
C ASP A 68 -19.37 14.67 -20.41
N MET A 69 -19.35 13.36 -20.59
CA MET A 69 -19.60 12.39 -19.54
C MET A 69 -18.38 11.51 -19.31
N ARG A 70 -18.09 11.22 -18.04
CA ARG A 70 -17.08 10.24 -17.65
C ARG A 70 -17.77 8.91 -17.38
N GLN A 71 -17.28 7.86 -18.02
CA GLN A 71 -17.66 6.48 -17.71
C GLN A 71 -17.03 6.05 -16.39
N ILE A 72 -17.80 5.36 -15.58
CA ILE A 72 -17.38 4.75 -14.32
C ILE A 72 -17.50 3.24 -14.46
N ASN A 73 -16.40 2.56 -14.22
CA ASN A 73 -16.32 1.11 -14.13
C ASN A 73 -15.83 0.75 -12.73
N GLU A 74 -16.33 -0.34 -12.19
CA GLU A 74 -15.79 -0.92 -10.97
C GLU A 74 -14.31 -1.26 -11.17
N TRP A 75 -13.48 -0.88 -10.22
CA TRP A 75 -12.03 -0.98 -10.32
C TRP A 75 -11.54 -2.43 -10.47
N ASP A 76 -12.04 -3.34 -9.63
CA ASP A 76 -11.54 -4.71 -9.54
C ASP A 76 -11.94 -5.60 -10.73
N THR A 77 -13.13 -5.39 -11.28
CA THR A 77 -13.69 -6.26 -12.31
C THR A 77 -13.83 -5.60 -13.68
N GLY A 78 -13.71 -4.26 -13.74
CA GLY A 78 -14.01 -3.50 -14.96
C GLY A 78 -15.50 -3.42 -15.32
N LYS A 79 -16.39 -3.89 -14.42
CA LYS A 79 -17.85 -3.84 -14.62
C LYS A 79 -18.31 -2.40 -14.80
N PHE A 80 -19.04 -2.15 -15.88
CA PHE A 80 -19.65 -0.84 -16.10
C PHE A 80 -20.70 -0.54 -15.02
N LEU A 81 -20.54 0.60 -14.33
CA LEU A 81 -21.45 1.07 -13.27
C LEU A 81 -22.33 2.24 -13.72
N GLY A 82 -21.82 3.14 -14.56
CA GLY A 82 -22.60 4.29 -15.00
C GLY A 82 -21.77 5.41 -15.61
N TYR A 83 -22.39 6.58 -15.69
CA TYR A 83 -21.75 7.82 -16.15
C TYR A 83 -21.96 8.94 -15.15
N ILE A 84 -20.95 9.78 -14.99
CA ILE A 84 -21.05 11.05 -14.24
C ILE A 84 -20.69 12.23 -15.16
N PRO A 85 -21.19 13.45 -14.91
CA PRO A 85 -20.75 14.63 -15.65
C PRO A 85 -19.25 14.88 -15.50
N GLN A 86 -18.59 15.18 -16.62
CA GLN A 86 -17.18 15.58 -16.58
C GLN A 86 -17.06 17.05 -16.20
N VAL A 87 -16.03 17.37 -15.40
CA VAL A 87 -15.70 18.76 -15.06
C VAL A 87 -14.98 19.44 -16.21
N ALA A 88 -15.02 20.79 -16.29
CA ALA A 88 -14.42 21.53 -17.38
C ALA A 88 -12.88 21.32 -17.50
N ARG A 89 -12.21 21.04 -16.41
CA ARG A 89 -10.77 20.73 -16.37
C ARG A 89 -10.50 19.62 -15.39
N THR A 90 -9.64 18.68 -15.80
CA THR A 90 -9.08 17.63 -14.93
C THR A 90 -7.58 17.82 -14.78
N TYR A 91 -7.05 17.49 -13.61
CA TYR A 91 -5.61 17.51 -13.33
C TYR A 91 -4.95 16.23 -13.84
N GLN A 92 -3.65 16.34 -14.15
CA GLN A 92 -2.82 15.18 -14.44
C GLN A 92 -2.67 14.31 -13.18
N ARG A 93 -2.75 13.00 -13.36
CA ARG A 93 -2.43 12.03 -12.31
C ARG A 93 -1.41 11.00 -12.78
N VAL A 94 -0.55 10.57 -11.86
CA VAL A 94 0.47 9.54 -12.05
C VAL A 94 0.31 8.55 -10.90
N GLY A 95 -0.31 7.41 -11.18
CA GLY A 95 -0.76 6.48 -10.15
C GLY A 95 -1.73 7.16 -9.19
N ASN A 96 -1.42 7.07 -7.93
CA ASN A 96 -2.21 7.58 -6.81
C ASN A 96 -1.82 9.01 -6.37
N MET A 97 -1.12 9.74 -7.23
CA MET A 97 -0.75 11.15 -7.00
C MET A 97 -1.16 12.03 -8.19
N ASN A 98 -1.37 13.32 -7.95
CA ASN A 98 -1.63 14.28 -9.01
C ASN A 98 -0.56 15.38 -9.13
N GLU A 99 -0.70 16.24 -10.15
CA GLU A 99 0.24 17.33 -10.45
C GLU A 99 0.31 18.41 -9.35
N HIS A 100 -0.59 18.42 -8.37
CA HIS A 100 -0.58 19.27 -7.18
C HIS A 100 -0.04 18.58 -5.94
N GLN A 101 0.68 17.48 -6.11
CA GLN A 101 1.26 16.69 -5.02
C GLN A 101 0.23 16.05 -4.07
N LEU A 102 -1.06 16.05 -4.44
CA LEU A 102 -2.10 15.33 -3.69
C LEU A 102 -1.91 13.82 -3.84
N ILE A 103 -1.95 13.10 -2.71
CA ILE A 103 -1.82 11.65 -2.63
C ILE A 103 -3.13 11.09 -2.10
N ILE A 104 -3.68 10.04 -2.72
CA ILE A 104 -4.83 9.28 -2.20
C ILE A 104 -4.54 7.80 -2.31
N ALA A 105 -4.57 7.12 -1.16
CA ALA A 105 -4.44 5.68 -1.04
C ALA A 105 -5.58 5.12 -0.19
N GLU A 106 -5.70 3.79 -0.09
CA GLU A 106 -6.84 3.19 0.61
C GLU A 106 -6.49 1.85 1.28
N THR A 107 -7.43 1.38 2.11
CA THR A 107 -7.58 -0.02 2.50
C THR A 107 -9.06 -0.34 2.66
N THR A 108 -9.55 -1.30 1.88
CA THR A 108 -10.92 -1.76 1.98
C THR A 108 -11.13 -2.60 3.25
N TYR A 109 -12.19 -2.32 4.01
CA TYR A 109 -12.64 -3.15 5.12
C TYR A 109 -14.07 -3.67 4.88
N GLY A 110 -14.42 -4.83 5.44
CA GLY A 110 -15.76 -5.40 5.21
C GLY A 110 -16.87 -4.52 5.79
N GLY A 111 -16.77 -4.19 7.06
CA GLY A 111 -17.79 -3.43 7.77
C GLY A 111 -19.11 -4.22 7.88
N ARG A 112 -20.22 -3.52 7.73
CA ARG A 112 -21.57 -4.12 7.75
C ARG A 112 -22.07 -4.39 6.34
N PRO A 113 -22.24 -5.66 5.91
CA PRO A 113 -22.62 -6.01 4.54
C PRO A 113 -23.96 -5.42 4.11
N GLU A 114 -24.89 -5.23 5.04
CA GLU A 114 -26.22 -4.63 4.77
C GLU A 114 -26.14 -3.14 4.37
N LEU A 115 -24.97 -2.52 4.49
CA LEU A 115 -24.75 -1.12 4.12
C LEU A 115 -24.17 -0.94 2.71
N GLU A 116 -23.86 -2.01 2.00
CA GLU A 116 -23.48 -1.95 0.59
C GLU A 116 -24.67 -1.53 -0.27
N ASP A 117 -24.44 -0.65 -1.26
CA ASP A 117 -25.47 -0.21 -2.22
C ASP A 117 -25.15 -0.75 -3.62
N PRO A 118 -25.75 -1.86 -4.04
CA PRO A 118 -25.52 -2.45 -5.37
C PRO A 118 -26.02 -1.58 -6.53
N LYS A 119 -26.72 -0.48 -6.25
CA LYS A 119 -27.20 0.51 -7.25
C LYS A 119 -26.26 1.72 -7.33
N GLY A 120 -25.31 1.85 -6.41
CA GLY A 120 -24.29 2.88 -6.44
C GLY A 120 -23.44 2.77 -7.71
N ILE A 121 -22.94 3.90 -8.20
CA ILE A 121 -22.07 3.90 -9.39
C ILE A 121 -20.64 4.39 -9.10
N MET A 122 -20.35 4.79 -7.87
CA MET A 122 -19.00 5.13 -7.44
C MET A 122 -18.44 4.02 -6.57
N ASP A 123 -17.41 3.34 -7.04
CA ASP A 123 -16.62 2.41 -6.24
C ASP A 123 -15.39 3.13 -5.65
N TYR A 124 -14.66 2.47 -4.74
CA TYR A 124 -13.51 3.06 -4.06
C TYR A 124 -12.42 3.55 -5.02
N GLY A 125 -12.07 2.75 -6.03
CA GLY A 125 -11.04 3.10 -7.01
C GLY A 125 -11.45 4.29 -7.87
N SER A 126 -12.72 4.35 -8.32
CA SER A 126 -13.24 5.51 -9.05
C SER A 126 -13.24 6.77 -8.18
N LEU A 127 -13.55 6.66 -6.87
CA LEU A 127 -13.45 7.81 -5.95
C LEU A 127 -12.03 8.35 -5.87
N ILE A 128 -11.00 7.49 -5.75
CA ILE A 128 -9.59 7.89 -5.75
C ILE A 128 -9.25 8.67 -7.01
N TYR A 129 -9.45 8.05 -8.17
CA TYR A 129 -8.96 8.64 -9.42
C TYR A 129 -9.75 9.88 -9.86
N VAL A 130 -11.06 9.92 -9.58
CA VAL A 130 -11.86 11.10 -9.87
C VAL A 130 -11.52 12.26 -8.92
N ALA A 131 -11.26 11.98 -7.64
CA ALA A 131 -10.84 13.01 -6.70
C ALA A 131 -9.46 13.56 -7.05
N LEU A 132 -8.48 12.72 -7.42
CA LEU A 132 -7.16 13.17 -7.89
C LEU A 132 -7.25 14.07 -9.13
N GLU A 133 -8.20 13.81 -10.03
CA GLU A 133 -8.41 14.64 -11.22
C GLU A 133 -9.16 15.95 -10.95
N ARG A 134 -9.76 16.13 -9.75
CA ARG A 134 -10.65 17.26 -9.44
C ARG A 134 -10.23 18.09 -8.24
N ALA A 135 -9.34 17.59 -7.38
CA ALA A 135 -8.91 18.24 -6.14
C ALA A 135 -7.42 18.59 -6.18
N LYS A 136 -7.04 19.66 -5.47
CA LYS A 136 -5.65 20.10 -5.29
C LYS A 136 -5.14 19.83 -3.88
N THR A 137 -6.05 19.83 -2.91
CA THR A 137 -5.72 19.68 -1.50
C THR A 137 -6.44 18.49 -0.89
N ALA A 138 -5.95 18.02 0.25
CA ALA A 138 -6.56 16.92 0.98
C ALA A 138 -8.02 17.21 1.37
N ARG A 139 -8.33 18.42 1.80
CA ARG A 139 -9.70 18.84 2.15
C ARG A 139 -10.62 18.89 0.94
N GLU A 140 -10.13 19.39 -0.20
CA GLU A 140 -10.88 19.35 -1.45
C GLU A 140 -11.15 17.90 -1.89
N ALA A 141 -10.17 17.00 -1.73
CA ALA A 141 -10.33 15.59 -2.07
C ALA A 141 -11.41 14.91 -1.20
N ILE A 142 -11.40 15.14 0.12
CA ILE A 142 -12.45 14.66 1.03
C ILE A 142 -13.81 15.16 0.57
N SER A 143 -13.94 16.45 0.25
CA SER A 143 -15.20 17.04 -0.23
C SER A 143 -15.66 16.41 -1.55
N VAL A 144 -14.76 16.21 -2.51
CA VAL A 144 -15.08 15.58 -3.80
C VAL A 144 -15.52 14.12 -3.61
N ILE A 145 -14.84 13.34 -2.77
CA ILE A 145 -15.21 11.95 -2.45
C ILE A 145 -16.62 11.90 -1.86
N VAL A 146 -16.89 12.75 -0.86
CA VAL A 146 -18.21 12.82 -0.19
C VAL A 146 -19.31 13.23 -1.18
N ASP A 147 -19.08 14.25 -1.98
CA ASP A 147 -20.06 14.76 -2.95
C ASP A 147 -20.38 13.71 -4.02
N LEU A 148 -19.38 13.00 -4.53
CA LEU A 148 -19.55 11.94 -5.52
C LEU A 148 -20.34 10.76 -4.95
N ALA A 149 -19.93 10.25 -3.78
CA ALA A 149 -20.58 9.12 -3.15
C ALA A 149 -22.02 9.44 -2.75
N ASN A 150 -22.30 10.63 -2.23
CA ASN A 150 -23.67 11.05 -1.87
C ASN A 150 -24.55 11.32 -3.09
N THR A 151 -23.96 11.85 -4.18
CA THR A 151 -24.74 12.17 -5.40
C THR A 151 -25.07 10.92 -6.21
N TYR A 152 -24.08 10.03 -6.37
CA TYR A 152 -24.17 8.91 -7.32
C TYR A 152 -24.35 7.54 -6.66
N GLY A 153 -24.25 7.45 -5.32
CA GLY A 153 -24.27 6.20 -4.56
C GLY A 153 -22.89 5.53 -4.51
N TYR A 154 -22.63 4.80 -3.44
CA TYR A 154 -21.37 4.13 -3.18
C TYR A 154 -21.54 2.61 -3.31
N TYR A 155 -20.80 2.01 -4.24
CA TYR A 155 -20.96 0.62 -4.66
C TYR A 155 -20.18 -0.39 -3.82
N SER A 156 -19.04 0.02 -3.23
CA SER A 156 -18.14 -0.88 -2.51
C SER A 156 -18.53 -1.09 -1.04
N SER A 157 -17.85 -1.99 -0.34
CA SER A 157 -17.90 -2.17 1.11
C SER A 157 -17.25 -0.99 1.85
N GLY A 158 -16.96 -1.11 3.14
CA GLY A 158 -16.30 -0.03 3.89
C GLY A 158 -14.89 0.29 3.40
N GLU A 159 -14.48 1.56 3.52
CA GLU A 159 -13.20 2.05 2.98
C GLU A 159 -12.51 2.98 3.96
N SER A 160 -11.20 2.80 4.13
CA SER A 160 -10.31 3.73 4.82
C SER A 160 -9.39 4.41 3.81
N PHE A 161 -9.55 5.72 3.59
CA PHE A 161 -8.66 6.50 2.72
C PHE A 161 -7.53 7.15 3.51
N SER A 162 -6.33 7.12 2.93
CA SER A 162 -5.17 7.94 3.29
C SER A 162 -5.07 9.09 2.30
N ILE A 163 -5.18 10.33 2.76
CA ILE A 163 -5.21 11.52 1.90
C ILE A 163 -4.16 12.51 2.40
N ALA A 164 -3.22 12.92 1.55
CA ALA A 164 -2.19 13.88 1.91
C ALA A 164 -1.93 14.89 0.79
N ASP A 165 -1.62 16.10 1.19
CA ASP A 165 -1.08 17.16 0.33
C ASP A 165 0.21 17.72 0.93
N THR A 166 0.66 18.89 0.48
CA THR A 166 1.87 19.56 1.00
C THR A 166 1.77 20.04 2.44
N GLU A 167 0.54 20.17 2.98
CA GLU A 167 0.28 20.77 4.28
C GLU A 167 -0.28 19.78 5.29
N GLU A 168 -1.17 18.89 4.87
CA GLU A 168 -1.98 18.06 5.75
C GLU A 168 -1.97 16.57 5.35
N VAL A 169 -2.13 15.72 6.35
CA VAL A 169 -2.32 14.27 6.20
C VAL A 169 -3.60 13.87 6.92
N TRP A 170 -4.47 13.12 6.26
CA TRP A 170 -5.76 12.70 6.76
C TRP A 170 -5.96 11.19 6.62
N VAL A 171 -6.61 10.59 7.60
CA VAL A 171 -7.24 9.27 7.49
C VAL A 171 -8.75 9.45 7.50
N MET A 172 -9.46 8.79 6.59
CA MET A 172 -10.91 8.89 6.44
C MET A 172 -11.52 7.50 6.35
N ASP A 173 -12.41 7.17 7.30
CA ASP A 173 -13.20 5.94 7.27
C ASP A 173 -14.60 6.25 6.74
N LEU A 174 -15.10 5.45 5.80
CA LEU A 174 -16.44 5.60 5.24
C LEU A 174 -17.09 4.25 4.92
N ILE A 175 -18.42 4.23 4.88
CA ILE A 175 -19.21 3.09 4.41
C ILE A 175 -20.55 3.58 3.83
N GLY A 176 -21.15 2.80 2.95
CA GLY A 176 -22.47 3.08 2.38
C GLY A 176 -23.59 3.14 3.41
N LYS A 177 -24.78 3.54 2.96
CA LYS A 177 -26.01 3.56 3.77
C LYS A 177 -27.00 2.45 3.42
N GLY A 178 -26.59 1.51 2.56
CA GLY A 178 -27.40 0.39 2.09
C GLY A 178 -28.30 0.75 0.91
N PRO A 179 -28.99 -0.26 0.35
CA PRO A 179 -29.71 -0.16 -0.92
C PRO A 179 -30.91 0.80 -0.91
N ASP A 180 -31.40 1.16 0.27
CA ASP A 180 -32.56 2.03 0.45
C ASP A 180 -32.18 3.49 0.74
N ASN A 181 -30.89 3.77 1.02
CA ASN A 181 -30.40 5.10 1.38
C ASN A 181 -29.15 5.42 0.57
N LYS A 182 -29.27 6.32 -0.40
CA LYS A 182 -28.12 6.75 -1.20
C LYS A 182 -27.09 7.50 -0.34
N GLY A 183 -25.81 7.25 -0.60
CA GLY A 183 -24.69 7.98 -0.02
C GLY A 183 -23.93 7.20 1.04
N ILE A 184 -23.16 7.92 1.83
CA ILE A 184 -22.21 7.36 2.80
C ILE A 184 -22.36 8.01 4.18
N VAL A 185 -21.99 7.25 5.20
CA VAL A 185 -21.55 7.78 6.50
C VAL A 185 -20.03 7.74 6.54
N TRP A 186 -19.42 8.75 7.14
CA TRP A 186 -17.97 8.89 7.12
C TRP A 186 -17.46 9.77 8.26
N VAL A 187 -16.18 9.60 8.58
CA VAL A 187 -15.40 10.47 9.46
C VAL A 187 -13.98 10.57 8.93
N ALA A 188 -13.40 11.76 8.94
CA ALA A 188 -12.02 12.02 8.57
C ALA A 188 -11.28 12.71 9.72
N ARG A 189 -10.10 12.19 10.07
CA ARG A 189 -9.23 12.71 11.11
C ARG A 189 -7.92 13.19 10.52
N ARG A 190 -7.55 14.44 10.81
CA ARG A 190 -6.22 14.96 10.50
C ARG A 190 -5.19 14.31 11.41
N VAL A 191 -4.11 13.79 10.82
CA VAL A 191 -2.96 13.29 11.59
C VAL A 191 -2.22 14.49 12.16
N PRO A 192 -2.02 14.58 13.49
CA PRO A 192 -1.31 15.71 14.10
C PRO A 192 0.12 15.80 13.54
N ASP A 193 0.60 17.02 13.30
CA ASP A 193 1.97 17.19 12.79
C ASP A 193 3.01 16.64 13.77
N GLY A 194 3.99 15.91 13.27
CA GLY A 194 4.98 15.16 14.06
C GLY A 194 4.53 13.76 14.45
N TYR A 195 3.34 13.32 14.02
CA TYR A 195 2.80 11.97 14.26
C TYR A 195 2.72 11.15 12.97
N ILE A 196 2.51 9.85 13.13
CA ILE A 196 2.23 8.89 12.08
C ILE A 196 0.91 8.17 12.34
N CYS A 197 0.32 7.63 11.25
CA CYS A 197 -0.83 6.76 11.26
C CYS A 197 -0.54 5.53 10.40
N ALA A 198 -1.23 4.42 10.67
CA ALA A 198 -1.23 3.24 9.81
C ALA A 198 -2.59 2.55 9.89
N HIS A 199 -3.04 1.97 8.79
CA HIS A 199 -4.25 1.16 8.74
C HIS A 199 -4.14 0.05 7.68
N ALA A 200 -4.91 -1.01 7.87
CA ALA A 200 -4.81 -2.20 7.04
C ALA A 200 -6.13 -3.00 7.11
N ASN A 201 -7.08 -2.68 6.26
CA ASN A 201 -8.37 -3.37 6.09
C ASN A 201 -9.26 -3.46 7.35
N GLN A 202 -9.12 -2.52 8.26
CA GLN A 202 -9.99 -2.32 9.41
C GLN A 202 -10.17 -0.81 9.64
N ALA A 203 -11.42 -0.36 9.80
CA ALA A 203 -11.69 1.00 10.22
C ALA A 203 -11.10 1.24 11.61
N ARG A 204 -10.30 2.30 11.78
CA ARG A 204 -9.57 2.54 13.03
C ARG A 204 -10.03 3.77 13.80
N ILE A 205 -10.86 4.64 13.21
CA ILE A 205 -11.38 5.80 13.89
C ILE A 205 -12.46 5.36 14.89
N THR A 206 -12.16 5.48 16.18
CA THR A 206 -13.10 5.22 17.28
C THR A 206 -13.89 6.49 17.61
N THR A 207 -13.79 7.00 18.82
CA THR A 207 -14.36 8.30 19.20
C THR A 207 -13.58 9.44 18.53
N PHE A 208 -14.26 10.54 18.25
CA PHE A 208 -13.68 11.68 17.57
C PHE A 208 -14.26 13.00 18.06
N PRO A 209 -13.53 14.13 17.96
CA PRO A 209 -14.02 15.42 18.42
C PRO A 209 -15.19 15.92 17.54
N LEU A 210 -16.30 16.27 18.16
CA LEU A 210 -17.51 16.74 17.47
C LEU A 210 -17.48 18.26 17.15
N ASN A 211 -16.57 19.02 17.76
CA ASN A 211 -16.51 20.47 17.66
C ASN A 211 -15.11 20.98 17.26
N ASP A 212 -14.41 20.22 16.43
CA ASP A 212 -13.07 20.57 15.92
C ASP A 212 -12.99 20.39 14.40
N PRO A 213 -13.59 21.30 13.62
CA PRO A 213 -13.63 21.18 12.14
C PRO A 213 -12.25 21.34 11.49
N GLU A 214 -11.25 21.81 12.22
CA GLU A 214 -9.88 21.89 11.74
C GLU A 214 -9.23 20.50 11.67
N ASN A 215 -9.49 19.63 12.65
CA ASN A 215 -8.84 18.33 12.80
C ASN A 215 -9.79 17.14 12.62
N CYS A 216 -11.10 17.39 12.48
CA CYS A 216 -12.11 16.36 12.30
C CYS A 216 -13.25 16.83 11.43
N MET A 217 -13.54 16.09 10.37
CA MET A 217 -14.71 16.28 9.51
C MET A 217 -15.52 14.96 9.51
N TYR A 218 -16.85 15.05 9.43
CA TYR A 218 -17.71 13.88 9.47
C TYR A 218 -19.09 14.15 8.86
N ALA A 219 -19.80 13.09 8.48
CA ALA A 219 -21.17 13.20 7.97
C ALA A 219 -22.10 13.72 9.05
N PRO A 220 -22.95 14.74 8.77
CA PRO A 220 -23.85 15.31 9.78
C PRO A 220 -24.77 14.29 10.44
N ASP A 221 -25.09 13.20 9.76
CA ASP A 221 -25.97 12.13 10.21
C ASP A 221 -25.22 10.86 10.66
N VAL A 222 -23.89 10.89 10.80
CA VAL A 222 -23.09 9.70 11.16
C VAL A 222 -23.55 9.04 12.47
N ILE A 223 -23.95 9.81 13.45
CA ILE A 223 -24.42 9.29 14.76
C ILE A 223 -25.91 8.94 14.70
N THR A 224 -26.74 9.82 14.12
CA THR A 224 -28.19 9.60 14.04
C THR A 224 -28.53 8.38 13.19
N PHE A 225 -27.85 8.19 12.07
CA PHE A 225 -28.01 7.00 11.22
C PHE A 225 -27.64 5.71 11.98
N ALA A 226 -26.54 5.72 12.76
CA ALA A 226 -26.19 4.56 13.58
C ALA A 226 -27.27 4.23 14.63
N ARG A 227 -27.89 5.24 15.24
CA ARG A 227 -29.01 5.05 16.18
C ARG A 227 -30.24 4.49 15.49
N GLU A 228 -30.61 5.03 14.33
CA GLU A 228 -31.75 4.55 13.52
C GLU A 228 -31.59 3.09 13.12
N LYS A 229 -30.37 2.66 12.80
CA LYS A 229 -30.03 1.27 12.48
C LYS A 229 -29.86 0.37 13.71
N GLY A 230 -29.85 0.93 14.91
CA GLY A 230 -29.64 0.17 16.16
C GLY A 230 -28.17 -0.23 16.40
N TYR A 231 -27.22 0.40 15.72
CA TYR A 231 -25.79 0.11 15.86
C TYR A 231 -25.15 0.83 17.05
N PHE A 232 -25.79 1.87 17.53
CA PHE A 232 -25.30 2.66 18.67
C PHE A 232 -26.46 3.13 19.56
N THR A 233 -26.20 3.06 20.87
CA THR A 233 -27.05 3.68 21.92
C THR A 233 -26.13 4.35 22.93
N GLY A 234 -26.34 5.61 23.24
CA GLY A 234 -25.48 6.35 24.17
C GLY A 234 -25.44 7.84 23.87
N GLU A 235 -24.56 8.56 24.55
CA GLU A 235 -24.33 9.98 24.29
C GLU A 235 -23.43 10.18 23.05
N ASP A 236 -23.60 11.28 22.32
CA ASP A 236 -22.84 11.55 21.09
C ASP A 236 -21.31 11.52 21.30
N LYS A 237 -20.83 11.97 22.47
CA LYS A 237 -19.41 11.97 22.81
C LYS A 237 -18.79 10.58 22.89
N ASP A 238 -19.61 9.55 23.13
CA ASP A 238 -19.18 8.15 23.31
C ASP A 238 -19.31 7.36 21.99
N PHE A 239 -19.72 8.02 20.90
CA PHE A 239 -19.87 7.38 19.62
C PHE A 239 -18.52 7.00 19.02
N SER A 240 -18.36 5.72 18.71
CA SER A 240 -17.20 5.15 18.00
C SER A 240 -17.62 4.73 16.59
N PHE A 241 -16.99 5.34 15.56
CA PHE A 241 -17.29 5.01 14.15
C PHE A 241 -17.00 3.54 13.87
N CYS A 242 -15.80 3.09 14.20
CA CYS A 242 -15.37 1.72 13.98
C CYS A 242 -16.32 0.71 14.64
N ASP A 243 -16.66 0.90 15.91
CA ASP A 243 -17.50 -0.06 16.65
C ASP A 243 -18.93 -0.08 16.13
N ALA A 244 -19.44 1.05 15.62
CA ALA A 244 -20.78 1.12 15.01
C ALA A 244 -20.84 0.50 13.62
N TYR A 245 -19.89 0.81 12.73
CA TYR A 245 -19.96 0.51 11.31
C TYR A 245 -19.03 -0.61 10.83
N ALA A 246 -17.97 -0.88 11.54
CA ALA A 246 -17.01 -1.96 11.27
C ALA A 246 -16.65 -2.72 12.56
N PRO A 247 -17.63 -3.44 13.17
CA PRO A 247 -17.42 -4.10 14.46
C PRO A 247 -16.20 -5.02 14.41
N LEU A 248 -15.31 -4.83 15.38
CA LEU A 248 -14.05 -5.54 15.47
C LEU A 248 -14.25 -7.01 15.85
N ASP A 249 -13.68 -7.89 15.07
CA ASP A 249 -13.61 -9.33 15.30
C ASP A 249 -12.15 -9.83 15.34
N PHE A 250 -11.95 -11.15 15.39
CA PHE A 250 -10.62 -11.76 15.35
C PHE A 250 -9.87 -11.41 14.07
N SER A 251 -10.54 -11.44 12.92
CA SER A 251 -9.93 -11.13 11.62
C SER A 251 -9.49 -9.67 11.54
N GLY A 252 -10.33 -8.75 12.01
CA GLY A 252 -10.00 -7.31 12.09
C GLY A 252 -8.80 -7.03 12.99
N MET A 253 -8.63 -7.76 14.08
CA MET A 253 -7.44 -7.66 14.94
C MET A 253 -6.22 -8.34 14.31
N ARG A 254 -6.27 -9.69 14.12
CA ARG A 254 -5.11 -10.51 13.74
C ARG A 254 -4.73 -10.37 12.27
N GLY A 255 -5.70 -10.38 11.38
CA GLY A 255 -5.46 -10.30 9.93
C GLY A 255 -5.25 -8.89 9.41
N CYS A 256 -5.73 -7.88 10.16
CA CYS A 256 -5.77 -6.47 9.72
C CYS A 256 -4.92 -5.57 10.63
N ASP A 257 -5.41 -5.18 11.79
CA ASP A 257 -4.75 -4.20 12.67
C ASP A 257 -3.36 -4.65 13.18
N ALA A 258 -3.07 -5.96 13.21
CA ALA A 258 -1.73 -6.46 13.52
C ALA A 258 -0.65 -5.86 12.59
N ARG A 259 -0.98 -5.59 11.32
CA ARG A 259 -0.07 -4.93 10.36
C ARG A 259 0.18 -3.47 10.73
N ALA A 260 -0.85 -2.75 11.17
CA ALA A 260 -0.69 -1.38 11.66
C ALA A 260 0.11 -1.35 12.98
N TRP A 261 -0.10 -2.33 13.87
CA TRP A 261 0.72 -2.50 15.08
C TRP A 261 2.19 -2.76 14.73
N ALA A 262 2.47 -3.65 13.76
CA ALA A 262 3.84 -3.95 13.31
C ALA A 262 4.52 -2.71 12.71
N ALA A 263 3.81 -1.94 11.87
CA ALA A 263 4.32 -0.69 11.33
C ALA A 263 4.71 0.30 12.43
N PHE A 264 3.87 0.48 13.44
CA PHE A 264 4.19 1.35 14.58
C PHE A 264 5.33 0.78 15.43
N ASN A 265 5.35 -0.53 15.67
CA ASN A 265 6.43 -1.18 16.43
C ASN A 265 7.81 -0.92 15.80
N ILE A 266 7.91 -1.02 14.48
CA ILE A 266 9.14 -0.77 13.72
C ILE A 266 9.50 0.72 13.71
N LEU A 267 8.55 1.59 13.31
CA LEU A 267 8.82 3.02 13.12
C LEU A 267 9.03 3.79 14.43
N CYS A 268 8.52 3.26 15.54
CA CYS A 268 8.62 3.87 16.87
C CYS A 268 9.59 3.13 17.81
N ASP A 269 10.43 2.23 17.27
CA ASP A 269 11.43 1.47 18.04
C ASP A 269 10.82 0.78 19.29
N GLY A 270 9.64 0.17 19.12
CA GLY A 270 8.92 -0.56 20.18
C GLY A 270 8.23 0.31 21.24
N LYS A 271 8.14 1.63 21.05
CA LYS A 271 7.56 2.57 22.03
C LYS A 271 6.50 3.47 21.38
N PHE A 272 5.25 3.33 21.81
CA PHE A 272 4.14 4.15 21.33
C PHE A 272 3.99 5.39 22.21
N THR A 273 4.32 6.56 21.68
CA THR A 273 4.10 7.86 22.32
C THR A 273 2.89 8.51 21.69
N PHE A 274 1.89 8.87 22.50
CA PHE A 274 0.63 9.43 22.04
C PHE A 274 -0.01 10.31 23.09
N GLU A 275 -1.04 11.06 22.71
CA GLU A 275 -1.88 11.84 23.61
C GLU A 275 -3.05 10.97 24.10
N ASP A 276 -3.21 10.84 25.42
CA ASP A 276 -4.30 10.10 26.03
C ASP A 276 -5.62 10.90 26.01
N GLU A 277 -6.71 10.31 26.51
CA GLU A 277 -8.04 10.92 26.58
C GLU A 277 -8.09 12.22 27.41
N ASN A 278 -7.10 12.45 28.27
CA ASN A 278 -6.97 13.63 29.12
C ASN A 278 -6.04 14.70 28.51
N GLY A 279 -5.51 14.47 27.31
CA GLY A 279 -4.56 15.37 26.65
C GLY A 279 -3.12 15.24 27.18
N ASN A 280 -2.79 14.18 27.94
CA ASN A 280 -1.43 13.96 28.40
C ASN A 280 -0.64 13.15 27.37
N VAL A 281 0.60 13.56 27.10
CA VAL A 281 1.52 12.77 26.29
C VAL A 281 2.07 11.61 27.13
N VAL A 282 1.77 10.40 26.72
CA VAL A 282 2.19 9.17 27.40
C VAL A 282 3.01 8.29 26.45
N THR A 283 3.90 7.47 27.00
CA THR A 283 4.67 6.47 26.23
C THR A 283 4.43 5.09 26.84
N LYS A 284 4.04 4.13 26.00
CA LYS A 284 3.83 2.73 26.38
C LYS A 284 4.68 1.81 25.52
N ASP A 285 4.93 0.60 26.00
CA ASP A 285 5.57 -0.44 25.22
C ASP A 285 4.62 -0.93 24.12
N ALA A 286 5.13 -1.21 22.91
CA ALA A 286 4.33 -1.79 21.84
C ALA A 286 3.70 -3.13 22.26
N TYR A 287 4.41 -3.89 23.09
CA TYR A 287 3.95 -5.18 23.62
C TYR A 287 2.85 -5.08 24.67
N ASP A 288 2.54 -3.90 25.22
CA ASP A 288 1.33 -3.69 26.04
C ASP A 288 0.05 -3.95 25.21
N TYR A 289 0.15 -3.88 23.88
CA TYR A 289 -0.92 -4.06 22.91
C TYR A 289 -0.83 -5.38 22.12
N ILE A 290 0.13 -6.26 22.44
CA ILE A 290 0.35 -7.48 21.67
C ILE A 290 -0.85 -8.42 21.69
N ASP A 291 -1.58 -8.52 22.81
CA ASP A 291 -2.77 -9.37 22.90
C ASP A 291 -3.88 -8.90 21.94
N TYR A 292 -3.94 -7.61 21.64
CA TYR A 292 -4.84 -7.09 20.60
C TYR A 292 -4.37 -7.52 19.21
N ALA A 293 -3.10 -7.28 18.87
CA ALA A 293 -2.54 -7.69 17.58
C ALA A 293 -2.65 -9.21 17.36
N MET A 294 -2.53 -10.01 18.43
CA MET A 294 -2.73 -11.45 18.41
C MET A 294 -4.21 -11.89 18.31
N GLY A 295 -5.17 -10.96 18.34
CA GLY A 295 -6.60 -11.23 18.26
C GLY A 295 -7.22 -11.76 19.57
N TRP A 296 -6.54 -11.64 20.70
CA TRP A 296 -6.96 -12.23 21.96
C TRP A 296 -7.76 -11.28 22.84
N ASP A 297 -7.45 -9.97 22.80
CA ASP A 297 -8.10 -8.98 23.65
C ASP A 297 -8.40 -7.66 22.92
N LYS A 298 -9.64 -7.51 22.47
CA LYS A 298 -10.09 -6.29 21.76
C LYS A 298 -10.11 -5.03 22.62
N THR A 299 -10.03 -5.16 23.95
CA THR A 299 -10.01 -4.01 24.86
C THR A 299 -8.64 -3.31 24.90
N LYS A 300 -7.59 -3.99 24.45
CA LYS A 300 -6.23 -3.46 24.37
C LYS A 300 -5.93 -2.79 23.02
N ARG A 301 -6.91 -2.10 22.43
CA ARG A 301 -6.72 -1.37 21.17
C ARG A 301 -5.62 -0.31 21.32
N PHE A 302 -4.68 -0.25 20.40
CA PHE A 302 -3.60 0.73 20.39
C PHE A 302 -4.05 2.04 19.71
N PRO A 303 -3.34 3.17 19.97
CA PRO A 303 -3.72 4.50 19.48
C PRO A 303 -3.83 4.58 17.96
N LEU A 304 -4.68 5.50 17.47
CA LEU A 304 -4.79 5.79 16.02
C LEU A 304 -3.53 6.51 15.50
N PHE A 305 -2.99 7.43 16.31
CA PHE A 305 -1.81 8.23 15.99
C PHE A 305 -0.71 8.00 17.02
N VAL A 306 0.52 7.84 16.55
CA VAL A 306 1.69 7.71 17.42
C VAL A 306 2.80 8.67 16.96
N LYS A 307 3.56 9.18 17.91
CA LYS A 307 4.70 10.06 17.66
C LYS A 307 5.98 9.23 17.67
N PRO A 308 6.70 9.14 16.54
CA PRO A 308 7.95 8.40 16.50
C PRO A 308 9.05 9.11 17.29
N ALA A 309 9.98 8.34 17.87
CA ALA A 309 11.12 8.87 18.62
C ALA A 309 12.19 9.49 17.70
N ARG A 310 12.25 9.05 16.46
CA ARG A 310 13.17 9.54 15.41
C ARG A 310 12.39 9.98 14.18
N LYS A 311 13.01 10.82 13.36
CA LYS A 311 12.46 11.19 12.06
C LYS A 311 12.49 10.00 11.11
N ILE A 312 11.48 9.92 10.24
CA ILE A 312 11.23 8.81 9.34
C ILE A 312 11.55 9.26 7.91
N SER A 313 12.40 8.49 7.22
CA SER A 313 12.72 8.71 5.81
C SER A 313 11.77 7.91 4.90
N MET A 314 11.77 8.22 3.61
CA MET A 314 11.10 7.41 2.58
C MET A 314 11.57 5.94 2.66
N LYS A 315 12.88 5.72 2.80
CA LYS A 315 13.44 4.36 2.93
C LYS A 315 12.91 3.62 4.16
N ASN A 316 12.74 4.30 5.31
CA ASN A 316 12.15 3.66 6.49
C ASN A 316 10.69 3.24 6.25
N VAL A 317 9.92 4.02 5.50
CA VAL A 317 8.55 3.63 5.11
C VAL A 317 8.59 2.44 4.16
N ALA A 318 9.50 2.45 3.16
CA ALA A 318 9.66 1.34 2.24
C ALA A 318 10.06 0.04 2.97
N ASP A 319 10.96 0.11 3.96
CA ASP A 319 11.38 -1.06 4.74
C ASP A 319 10.23 -1.66 5.55
N VAL A 320 9.37 -0.83 6.13
CA VAL A 320 8.16 -1.30 6.82
C VAL A 320 7.20 -2.01 5.88
N MET A 321 7.09 -1.56 4.63
CA MET A 321 6.23 -2.23 3.64
C MET A 321 6.75 -3.63 3.25
N ARG A 322 7.96 -3.99 3.67
CA ARG A 322 8.60 -5.30 3.45
C ARG A 322 8.53 -6.25 4.66
N ASP A 323 7.89 -5.82 5.75
CA ASP A 323 7.83 -6.57 7.02
C ASP A 323 7.00 -7.85 6.94
N HIS A 324 7.48 -8.91 7.62
CA HIS A 324 6.80 -10.18 7.81
C HIS A 324 6.69 -10.56 9.29
N TYR A 325 6.58 -9.55 10.16
CA TYR A 325 6.53 -9.67 11.62
C TYR A 325 7.85 -10.19 12.25
N GLU A 326 8.99 -10.04 11.58
CA GLU A 326 10.29 -10.53 12.05
C GLU A 326 10.59 -10.07 13.48
N GLY A 327 11.03 -11.01 14.31
CA GLY A 327 11.36 -10.76 15.72
C GLY A 327 10.17 -10.59 16.66
N THR A 328 8.95 -10.82 16.21
CA THR A 328 7.72 -10.79 17.02
C THR A 328 7.16 -12.21 17.24
N PRO A 329 6.16 -12.39 18.13
CA PRO A 329 5.47 -13.69 18.24
C PRO A 329 4.73 -14.14 16.96
N MET A 330 4.55 -13.23 15.98
CA MET A 330 3.92 -13.51 14.70
C MET A 330 4.94 -13.76 13.57
N ASP A 331 6.23 -13.87 13.87
CA ASP A 331 7.32 -14.03 12.91
C ASP A 331 7.08 -15.20 11.96
N MET A 332 6.82 -14.86 10.69
CA MET A 332 6.48 -15.83 9.66
C MET A 332 7.67 -16.64 9.15
N THR A 333 8.89 -16.32 9.57
CA THR A 333 10.12 -17.03 9.19
C THR A 333 10.48 -18.15 10.16
N GLN A 334 9.85 -18.21 11.34
CA GLN A 334 10.27 -19.09 12.45
C GLN A 334 9.35 -20.28 12.68
N ASP A 335 8.11 -20.27 12.19
CA ASP A 335 7.19 -21.38 12.40
C ASP A 335 7.42 -22.53 11.40
N ILE A 336 6.73 -23.67 11.60
CA ILE A 336 6.85 -24.84 10.71
C ILE A 336 6.36 -24.52 9.28
N GLY A 337 5.45 -23.57 9.11
CA GLY A 337 4.94 -23.12 7.82
C GLY A 337 5.99 -22.43 6.96
N ALA A 338 7.05 -21.89 7.59
CA ALA A 338 8.21 -21.31 6.89
C ALA A 338 9.07 -22.39 6.18
N GLY A 339 8.87 -23.66 6.52
CA GLY A 339 9.65 -24.75 5.95
C GLY A 339 11.14 -24.68 6.28
N GLY A 340 11.93 -25.44 5.55
CA GLY A 340 13.37 -25.53 5.79
C GLY A 340 14.19 -24.32 5.37
N ASN A 341 13.58 -23.38 4.63
CA ASN A 341 14.25 -22.22 4.06
C ASN A 341 13.69 -20.88 4.56
N ALA A 342 13.01 -20.88 5.72
CA ALA A 342 12.46 -19.68 6.37
C ALA A 342 11.61 -18.81 5.43
N LEU A 343 10.73 -19.42 4.62
CA LEU A 343 9.85 -18.72 3.70
C LEU A 343 8.78 -17.94 4.48
N PRO A 344 8.70 -16.60 4.40
CA PRO A 344 7.75 -15.80 5.18
C PRO A 344 6.35 -15.73 4.59
N TYR A 345 6.06 -16.47 3.54
CA TYR A 345 4.77 -16.47 2.84
C TYR A 345 3.95 -17.71 3.15
N ARG A 346 2.63 -17.56 3.12
CA ARG A 346 1.67 -18.65 3.23
C ARG A 346 0.75 -18.64 2.01
N TRP A 347 0.48 -19.85 1.51
CA TRP A 347 -0.45 -20.01 0.39
C TRP A 347 -1.88 -20.02 0.92
N ARG A 348 -2.79 -19.46 0.13
CA ARG A 348 -4.22 -19.44 0.45
C ARG A 348 -4.85 -20.85 0.34
N PRO A 349 -5.88 -21.19 1.13
CA PRO A 349 -6.52 -20.30 2.13
C PRO A 349 -5.67 -20.12 3.39
N MET A 350 -5.84 -18.98 4.05
CA MET A 350 -5.10 -18.67 5.29
C MET A 350 -5.63 -19.46 6.48
N GLY A 351 -6.93 -19.73 6.55
CA GLY A 351 -7.56 -20.52 7.61
C GLY A 351 -7.62 -22.00 7.28
N PHE A 352 -7.52 -22.86 8.31
CA PHE A 352 -7.70 -24.31 8.20
C PHE A 352 -8.26 -24.89 9.50
N GLU A 353 -8.83 -26.10 9.41
CA GLU A 353 -9.42 -26.81 10.55
C GLU A 353 -8.71 -28.15 10.80
N VAL A 354 -8.43 -28.47 12.06
CA VAL A 354 -7.94 -29.77 12.49
C VAL A 354 -8.69 -30.21 13.76
N ASP A 355 -9.27 -31.38 13.75
CA ASP A 355 -10.01 -31.97 14.88
C ASP A 355 -11.10 -31.05 15.47
N GLY A 356 -11.81 -30.31 14.59
CA GLY A 356 -12.88 -29.40 14.96
C GLY A 356 -12.41 -28.09 15.61
N LYS A 357 -11.13 -27.77 15.49
CA LYS A 357 -10.54 -26.48 15.90
C LYS A 357 -10.05 -25.72 14.70
N GLU A 358 -10.36 -24.42 14.67
CA GLU A 358 -9.92 -23.51 13.64
C GLU A 358 -8.53 -22.95 13.94
N TYR A 359 -7.74 -22.79 12.91
CA TYR A 359 -6.38 -22.25 12.92
C TYR A 359 -6.22 -21.25 11.78
N VAL A 360 -5.28 -20.32 11.93
CA VAL A 360 -4.99 -19.31 10.92
C VAL A 360 -3.47 -19.18 10.71
N ASN A 361 -3.08 -18.94 9.48
CA ASN A 361 -1.74 -18.45 9.15
C ASN A 361 -1.71 -16.91 9.24
N GLU A 362 -0.53 -16.35 9.49
CA GLU A 362 -0.33 -14.91 9.55
C GLU A 362 -0.52 -14.23 8.19
N ARG A 363 -0.93 -12.98 8.25
CA ARG A 363 -1.00 -12.04 7.13
C ARG A 363 -0.16 -10.81 7.47
N ALA A 364 1.07 -10.78 6.99
CA ALA A 364 2.02 -9.68 7.21
C ALA A 364 1.76 -8.48 6.28
N ILE A 365 2.55 -7.42 6.44
CA ILE A 365 2.51 -6.24 5.56
C ILE A 365 2.92 -6.64 4.14
N ALA A 366 4.13 -7.22 3.98
CA ALA A 366 4.55 -7.75 2.68
C ALA A 366 3.84 -9.06 2.36
N THR A 367 3.45 -9.22 1.10
CA THR A 367 2.73 -10.41 0.63
C THR A 367 2.95 -10.64 -0.86
N GLN A 368 2.91 -11.93 -1.24
CA GLN A 368 3.01 -12.36 -2.64
C GLN A 368 1.81 -11.98 -3.52
N GLN A 369 0.77 -11.40 -2.97
CA GLN A 369 -0.42 -11.00 -3.73
C GLN A 369 -0.45 -9.51 -4.09
N THR A 370 0.62 -8.77 -3.79
CA THR A 370 0.72 -7.35 -4.13
C THR A 370 0.75 -7.19 -5.65
N GLY A 371 -0.14 -6.35 -6.21
CA GLY A 371 -0.09 -5.96 -7.61
C GLY A 371 0.93 -4.84 -7.81
N PHE A 372 0.74 -3.74 -7.11
CA PHE A 372 1.69 -2.62 -7.05
C PHE A 372 1.72 -2.03 -5.64
N TRP A 373 2.80 -1.32 -5.36
CA TRP A 373 2.97 -0.58 -4.11
C TRP A 373 3.76 0.71 -4.35
N PHE A 374 3.64 1.66 -3.44
CA PHE A 374 4.38 2.90 -3.56
C PHE A 374 4.59 3.59 -2.21
N VAL A 375 5.52 4.55 -2.21
CA VAL A 375 5.63 5.62 -1.21
C VAL A 375 5.50 6.95 -1.94
N GLY A 376 4.40 7.66 -1.74
CA GLY A 376 4.19 9.00 -2.26
C GLY A 376 4.81 10.04 -1.34
N GLN A 377 5.56 10.99 -1.89
CA GLN A 377 6.09 12.15 -1.18
C GLN A 377 5.50 13.45 -1.73
N SER A 378 4.97 14.26 -0.83
CA SER A 378 4.47 15.61 -1.07
C SER A 378 5.39 16.61 -0.39
N ARG A 379 6.14 17.40 -1.19
CA ARG A 379 7.28 18.23 -0.75
C ARG A 379 6.97 19.71 -0.96
N GLY A 380 6.26 20.32 0.01
CA GLY A 380 5.69 21.68 -0.10
C GLY A 380 6.71 22.83 -0.24
N TRP A 381 8.00 22.57 -0.08
CA TRP A 381 9.06 23.58 -0.31
C TRP A 381 9.50 23.66 -1.78
N LEU A 382 8.99 22.79 -2.64
CA LEU A 382 9.26 22.76 -4.07
C LEU A 382 8.00 23.13 -4.86
N PRO A 383 8.15 23.73 -6.08
CA PRO A 383 7.03 23.92 -6.99
C PRO A 383 6.31 22.60 -7.31
N ASP A 384 5.03 22.66 -7.65
CA ASP A 384 4.22 21.47 -7.98
C ASP A 384 4.84 20.62 -9.09
N GLU A 385 5.50 21.23 -10.07
CA GLU A 385 6.17 20.53 -11.15
C GLU A 385 7.33 19.64 -10.70
N ILE A 386 7.85 19.86 -9.47
CA ILE A 386 9.02 19.15 -8.93
C ILE A 386 8.68 18.39 -7.64
N GLY A 387 7.77 18.95 -6.83
CA GLY A 387 7.56 18.54 -5.43
C GLY A 387 6.97 17.14 -5.25
N GLY A 388 6.16 16.67 -6.18
CA GLY A 388 5.52 15.35 -6.08
C GLY A 388 6.39 14.22 -6.63
N VAL A 389 6.69 13.21 -5.82
CA VAL A 389 7.38 11.98 -6.24
C VAL A 389 6.60 10.77 -5.79
N ASN A 390 6.25 9.92 -6.74
CA ASN A 390 5.68 8.60 -6.52
C ASN A 390 6.82 7.57 -6.64
N TRP A 391 7.32 7.07 -5.51
CA TRP A 391 8.25 5.94 -5.48
C TRP A 391 7.46 4.67 -5.74
N PHE A 392 7.50 4.17 -6.96
CA PHE A 392 6.60 3.14 -7.46
C PHE A 392 7.30 1.80 -7.65
N GLY A 393 6.64 0.71 -7.24
CA GLY A 393 7.08 -0.67 -7.41
C GLY A 393 5.92 -1.60 -7.79
N CYS A 394 6.24 -2.76 -8.33
CA CYS A 394 5.27 -3.80 -8.71
C CYS A 394 5.59 -5.10 -7.99
N ASP A 395 4.55 -5.93 -7.77
CA ASP A 395 4.64 -7.24 -7.13
C ASP A 395 5.04 -7.15 -5.65
N ASP A 396 5.42 -8.26 -5.05
CA ASP A 396 5.83 -8.41 -3.65
C ASP A 396 6.84 -7.36 -3.20
N ALA A 397 6.47 -6.51 -2.25
CA ALA A 397 7.30 -5.41 -1.79
C ALA A 397 8.67 -5.85 -1.25
N ALA A 398 8.76 -7.05 -0.63
CA ALA A 398 10.01 -7.53 -0.06
C ALA A 398 11.06 -7.89 -1.13
N THR A 399 10.63 -8.26 -2.33
CA THR A 399 11.52 -8.69 -3.42
C THR A 399 11.50 -7.74 -4.62
N SER A 400 10.83 -6.59 -4.50
CA SER A 400 10.75 -5.57 -5.54
C SER A 400 11.39 -4.25 -5.10
N TYR A 401 11.71 -3.42 -6.08
CA TYR A 401 12.35 -2.13 -5.92
C TYR A 401 11.36 -0.97 -6.10
N LEU A 402 11.68 0.18 -5.53
CA LEU A 402 10.99 1.44 -5.81
C LEU A 402 11.74 2.27 -6.83
N THR A 403 11.01 2.84 -7.77
CA THR A 403 11.52 3.78 -8.77
C THR A 403 10.91 5.17 -8.55
N PRO A 404 11.71 6.24 -8.48
CA PRO A 404 11.17 7.60 -8.31
C PRO A 404 10.53 8.09 -9.62
N ILE A 405 9.22 8.28 -9.59
CA ILE A 405 8.41 8.79 -10.70
C ILE A 405 7.84 10.15 -10.30
N TYR A 406 8.25 11.22 -10.98
CA TYR A 406 7.70 12.56 -10.72
C TYR A 406 6.26 12.68 -11.20
N THR A 407 5.43 13.42 -10.46
CA THR A 407 4.01 13.61 -10.82
C THR A 407 3.80 14.49 -12.05
N SER A 408 4.85 15.15 -12.50
CA SER A 408 4.85 16.04 -13.67
C SER A 408 5.30 15.37 -14.98
N ILE A 409 5.58 14.07 -14.99
CA ILE A 409 6.02 13.34 -16.19
C ILE A 409 5.04 13.49 -17.35
N LEU A 410 5.54 13.37 -18.58
CA LEU A 410 4.77 13.45 -19.81
C LEU A 410 4.45 12.07 -20.42
N GLU A 411 5.15 11.04 -19.98
CA GLU A 411 4.94 9.66 -20.38
C GLU A 411 5.36 8.69 -19.27
N VAL A 412 4.77 7.50 -19.29
CA VAL A 412 5.05 6.42 -18.34
C VAL A 412 6.19 5.55 -18.86
N PRO A 413 7.15 5.13 -18.01
CA PRO A 413 8.15 4.13 -18.37
C PRO A 413 7.52 2.87 -18.97
N GLU A 414 8.13 2.31 -20.03
CA GLU A 414 7.61 1.15 -20.74
C GLU A 414 7.30 -0.03 -19.82
N CYS A 415 8.20 -0.31 -18.86
CA CYS A 415 8.06 -1.44 -17.96
C CYS A 415 6.88 -1.33 -16.97
N PHE A 416 6.34 -0.12 -16.74
CA PHE A 416 5.18 0.14 -15.90
C PHE A 416 3.92 0.51 -16.67
N ARG A 417 3.97 0.56 -18.01
CA ARG A 417 2.88 1.06 -18.84
C ARG A 417 1.67 0.14 -18.81
N VAL A 418 0.48 0.73 -18.66
CA VAL A 418 -0.81 0.04 -18.78
C VAL A 418 -0.89 -0.69 -20.13
N GLY A 419 -1.25 -1.96 -20.06
CA GLY A 419 -1.35 -2.83 -21.24
C GLY A 419 -0.04 -3.53 -21.66
N ASN A 420 1.06 -3.36 -20.91
CA ASN A 420 2.29 -4.14 -21.10
C ASN A 420 2.19 -5.49 -20.36
N GLY A 421 1.42 -6.42 -20.89
CA GLY A 421 1.03 -7.66 -20.24
C GLY A 421 -0.22 -7.51 -19.38
N ASN A 422 -0.61 -8.57 -18.68
CA ASN A 422 -1.68 -8.59 -17.68
C ASN A 422 -1.59 -9.90 -16.86
N MET A 423 -2.51 -10.14 -15.92
CA MET A 423 -2.48 -11.33 -15.05
C MET A 423 -2.56 -12.68 -15.78
N ILE A 424 -2.98 -12.70 -17.03
CA ILE A 424 -3.10 -13.92 -17.86
C ILE A 424 -2.23 -13.90 -19.11
N THR A 425 -1.46 -12.82 -19.31
CA THR A 425 -0.58 -12.67 -20.48
C THR A 425 0.79 -12.14 -20.04
N TYR A 426 1.78 -13.01 -20.09
CA TYR A 426 3.17 -12.66 -19.78
C TYR A 426 3.74 -11.63 -20.75
N SER A 427 4.47 -10.65 -20.26
CA SER A 427 5.30 -9.75 -21.05
C SER A 427 6.74 -9.71 -20.52
N PRO A 428 7.75 -9.94 -21.38
CA PRO A 428 9.15 -9.91 -20.96
C PRO A 428 9.70 -8.50 -20.69
N THR A 429 8.93 -7.45 -21.00
CA THR A 429 9.30 -6.04 -20.76
C THR A 429 8.52 -5.43 -19.59
N SER A 430 7.64 -6.19 -18.94
CA SER A 430 6.87 -5.75 -17.79
C SER A 430 7.65 -5.87 -16.48
N ALA A 431 7.67 -4.81 -15.68
CA ALA A 431 8.26 -4.83 -14.35
C ALA A 431 7.54 -5.82 -13.44
N PHE A 432 6.21 -5.90 -13.49
CA PHE A 432 5.44 -6.86 -12.70
C PHE A 432 5.92 -8.30 -12.91
N TRP A 433 6.01 -8.75 -14.15
CA TRP A 433 6.45 -10.12 -14.43
C TRP A 433 7.92 -10.36 -14.11
N MET A 434 8.77 -9.35 -14.25
CA MET A 434 10.19 -9.50 -13.93
C MET A 434 10.42 -9.55 -12.42
N THR A 435 9.76 -8.70 -11.63
CA THR A 435 9.82 -8.74 -10.17
C THR A 435 9.22 -10.04 -9.64
N ASN A 436 8.10 -10.49 -10.19
CA ASN A 436 7.48 -11.78 -9.83
C ASN A 436 8.41 -12.98 -10.10
N ARG A 437 9.21 -12.97 -11.16
CA ARG A 437 10.22 -14.02 -11.41
C ARG A 437 11.32 -14.02 -10.36
N VAL A 438 11.80 -12.86 -9.95
CA VAL A 438 12.78 -12.73 -8.85
C VAL A 438 12.18 -13.22 -7.54
N ALA A 439 10.95 -12.81 -7.20
CA ALA A 439 10.21 -13.27 -6.04
C ALA A 439 10.08 -14.79 -6.01
N ASN A 440 9.57 -15.39 -7.09
CA ASN A 440 9.40 -16.84 -7.19
C ASN A 440 10.73 -17.62 -7.20
N ALA A 441 11.85 -17.00 -7.64
CA ALA A 441 13.16 -17.58 -7.45
C ALA A 441 13.50 -17.66 -5.96
N CYS A 442 13.30 -16.58 -5.20
CA CYS A 442 13.57 -16.51 -3.75
C CYS A 442 12.70 -17.46 -2.93
N TYR A 443 11.43 -17.68 -3.32
CA TYR A 443 10.51 -18.57 -2.58
C TYR A 443 11.02 -20.01 -2.46
N LYS A 444 11.94 -20.44 -3.29
CA LYS A 444 12.55 -21.79 -3.23
C LYS A 444 13.52 -21.94 -2.07
N ALA A 445 14.26 -20.89 -1.72
CA ALA A 445 15.27 -20.89 -0.66
C ALA A 445 15.44 -19.47 -0.12
N TYR A 446 14.41 -18.95 0.55
CA TYR A 446 14.28 -17.54 0.89
C TYR A 446 15.45 -17.01 1.72
N ASN A 447 15.75 -17.65 2.84
CA ASN A 447 16.85 -17.25 3.73
C ASN A 447 18.25 -17.25 3.07
N ILE A 448 18.39 -17.93 1.92
CA ILE A 448 19.65 -18.04 1.20
C ILE A 448 19.72 -17.04 0.05
N MET A 449 18.61 -16.83 -0.67
CA MET A 449 18.54 -16.04 -1.89
C MET A 449 18.17 -14.58 -1.62
N PHE A 450 17.26 -14.35 -0.70
CA PHE A 450 16.74 -13.01 -0.38
C PHE A 450 17.84 -12.01 0.00
N PRO A 451 18.88 -12.34 0.80
CA PRO A 451 19.94 -11.38 1.10
C PRO A 451 20.67 -10.82 -0.13
N THR A 452 20.68 -11.57 -1.25
CA THR A 452 21.25 -11.06 -2.51
C THR A 452 20.30 -10.04 -3.17
N VAL A 453 19.00 -10.25 -3.10
CA VAL A 453 17.99 -9.33 -3.63
C VAL A 453 17.91 -8.07 -2.77
N ASP A 454 17.89 -8.23 -1.45
CA ASP A 454 17.81 -7.16 -0.47
C ASP A 454 19.00 -6.18 -0.60
N ALA A 455 20.22 -6.70 -0.76
CA ALA A 455 21.41 -5.87 -1.00
C ALA A 455 21.30 -5.04 -2.29
N GLU A 456 20.65 -5.57 -3.35
CA GLU A 456 20.43 -4.85 -4.61
C GLU A 456 19.33 -3.78 -4.48
N ILE A 457 18.27 -4.07 -3.69
CA ILE A 457 17.23 -3.10 -3.33
C ILE A 457 17.86 -1.93 -2.56
N ASP A 458 18.61 -2.22 -1.50
CA ASP A 458 19.25 -1.21 -0.67
C ASP A 458 20.22 -0.33 -1.46
N ALA A 459 21.09 -0.93 -2.27
CA ALA A 459 22.03 -0.20 -3.11
C ALA A 459 21.30 0.72 -4.11
N TRP A 460 20.21 0.24 -4.71
CA TRP A 460 19.43 1.00 -5.66
C TRP A 460 18.69 2.17 -5.01
N GLU A 461 17.92 1.90 -3.96
CA GLU A 461 17.06 2.91 -3.34
C GLU A 461 17.89 4.01 -2.66
N ASN A 462 19.00 3.66 -2.00
CA ASN A 462 19.92 4.66 -1.45
C ASN A 462 20.52 5.55 -2.55
N ALA A 463 20.95 4.97 -3.68
CA ALA A 463 21.43 5.76 -4.81
C ALA A 463 20.34 6.65 -5.42
N MET A 464 19.08 6.20 -5.44
CA MET A 464 17.96 6.99 -5.97
C MET A 464 17.56 8.14 -5.04
N VAL A 465 17.68 8.01 -3.74
CA VAL A 465 17.47 9.14 -2.80
C VAL A 465 18.45 10.29 -3.12
N GLU A 466 19.72 9.98 -3.35
CA GLU A 466 20.73 10.98 -3.74
C GLU A 466 20.46 11.53 -5.16
N ALA A 467 20.06 10.66 -6.10
CA ALA A 467 19.77 11.05 -7.47
C ALA A 467 18.55 11.97 -7.57
N VAL A 468 17.50 11.74 -6.77
CA VAL A 468 16.33 12.62 -6.68
C VAL A 468 16.72 14.00 -6.16
N ALA A 469 17.56 14.08 -5.12
CA ALA A 469 18.03 15.36 -4.61
C ALA A 469 18.84 16.17 -5.66
N ALA A 470 19.65 15.48 -6.46
CA ALA A 470 20.38 16.12 -7.56
C ALA A 470 19.44 16.55 -8.70
N ALA A 471 18.46 15.72 -9.05
CA ALA A 471 17.46 16.03 -10.08
C ALA A 471 16.57 17.22 -9.67
N ASP A 472 16.18 17.28 -8.40
CA ASP A 472 15.42 18.42 -7.85
C ASP A 472 16.18 19.74 -8.01
N ALA A 473 17.49 19.74 -7.70
CA ALA A 473 18.33 20.93 -7.82
C ALA A 473 18.42 21.44 -9.27
N GLU A 474 18.63 20.55 -10.23
CA GLU A 474 18.68 20.88 -11.66
C GLU A 474 17.29 21.33 -12.17
N ALA A 475 16.24 20.61 -11.81
CA ALA A 475 14.86 20.95 -12.17
C ALA A 475 14.46 22.34 -11.62
N LEU A 476 14.91 22.69 -10.41
CA LEU A 476 14.64 23.99 -9.81
C LEU A 476 15.34 25.13 -10.56
N GLU A 477 16.55 24.92 -11.07
CA GLU A 477 17.21 25.92 -11.92
C GLU A 477 16.50 26.08 -13.27
N LEU A 478 16.03 25.00 -13.89
CA LEU A 478 15.20 25.05 -15.10
C LEU A 478 13.87 25.78 -14.83
N TYR A 479 13.25 25.53 -13.68
CA TYR A 479 12.03 26.20 -13.25
C TYR A 479 12.21 27.70 -13.11
N LYS A 480 13.23 28.15 -12.38
CA LYS A 480 13.58 29.57 -12.21
C LYS A 480 13.89 30.25 -13.54
N ALA A 481 14.52 29.55 -14.46
CA ALA A 481 14.80 30.06 -15.80
C ALA A 481 13.51 30.23 -16.61
N ALA A 482 12.59 29.27 -16.51
CA ALA A 482 11.28 29.33 -17.17
C ALA A 482 10.38 30.45 -16.62
N GLU A 483 10.38 30.70 -15.30
CA GLU A 483 9.66 31.82 -14.69
C GLU A 483 10.13 33.19 -15.20
N LYS A 484 11.43 33.36 -15.42
CA LYS A 484 12.04 34.60 -15.90
C LYS A 484 11.88 34.81 -17.41
N ALA A 485 11.55 33.74 -18.15
CA ALA A 485 11.42 33.81 -19.59
C ALA A 485 10.26 34.74 -20.00
N PRO A 486 10.44 35.65 -20.98
CA PRO A 486 9.37 36.54 -21.41
C PRO A 486 8.21 35.69 -21.97
N ARG A 487 7.02 35.82 -21.38
CA ARG A 487 5.81 35.17 -21.87
C ARG A 487 5.52 35.68 -23.29
N LYS A 488 5.74 34.84 -24.32
CA LYS A 488 5.37 35.19 -25.69
C LYS A 488 3.88 35.49 -25.74
N GLN A 489 3.51 36.76 -26.03
CA GLN A 489 2.13 37.13 -26.29
C GLN A 489 1.67 36.36 -27.54
N ILE A 490 0.79 35.38 -27.36
CA ILE A 490 0.16 34.64 -28.45
C ILE A 490 -0.80 35.66 -29.12
N LYS A 491 -0.49 36.08 -30.36
CA LYS A 491 -1.36 36.92 -31.14
C LYS A 491 -2.73 36.29 -31.32
N ARG A 492 -3.79 37.06 -31.14
CA ARG A 492 -5.21 36.66 -31.00
C ARG A 492 -5.82 35.92 -32.20
N ASN A 493 -5.07 35.62 -33.27
CA ASN A 493 -5.54 35.10 -34.56
C ASN A 493 -5.27 33.62 -34.84
N ASP A 494 -4.67 32.83 -33.91
CA ASP A 494 -4.47 31.42 -34.15
C ASP A 494 -5.66 30.60 -33.68
N LYS A 495 -6.39 29.96 -34.62
CA LYS A 495 -7.52 29.05 -34.35
C LYS A 495 -7.13 27.77 -33.64
N ALA A 496 -5.86 27.51 -33.42
CA ALA A 496 -5.31 26.41 -32.60
C ALA A 496 -4.53 26.99 -31.44
N ARG A 497 -5.21 27.36 -30.34
CA ARG A 497 -4.55 27.68 -29.07
C ARG A 497 -3.86 26.42 -28.50
N LYS A 498 -2.65 26.09 -28.92
CA LYS A 498 -1.74 25.32 -28.07
C LYS A 498 -1.40 26.22 -26.87
N VAL A 499 -1.93 25.87 -25.70
CA VAL A 499 -1.45 26.45 -24.44
C VAL A 499 0.02 26.03 -24.35
N VAL A 500 0.95 26.96 -24.47
CA VAL A 500 2.37 26.68 -24.28
C VAL A 500 2.58 26.48 -22.78
N ASP A 501 2.88 25.27 -22.37
CA ASP A 501 3.29 24.98 -21.00
C ASP A 501 4.64 25.68 -20.75
N PRO A 502 4.72 26.68 -19.86
CA PRO A 502 5.97 27.42 -19.61
C PRO A 502 7.03 26.52 -18.95
N PHE A 503 6.64 25.45 -18.29
CA PHE A 503 7.51 24.53 -17.56
C PHE A 503 7.79 23.22 -18.32
N ILE A 504 7.46 23.17 -19.62
CA ILE A 504 7.67 21.96 -20.44
C ILE A 504 9.13 21.46 -20.38
N GLY A 505 10.12 22.35 -20.24
CA GLY A 505 11.53 21.97 -20.08
C GLY A 505 11.79 21.22 -18.77
N VAL A 506 11.20 21.67 -17.67
CA VAL A 506 11.26 21.00 -16.35
C VAL A 506 10.62 19.62 -16.45
N ARG A 507 9.41 19.56 -16.98
CA ARG A 507 8.66 18.30 -17.13
C ARG A 507 9.36 17.30 -18.04
N THR A 508 9.97 17.76 -19.14
CA THR A 508 10.76 16.90 -20.05
C THR A 508 11.98 16.34 -19.32
N TYR A 509 12.71 17.17 -18.57
CA TYR A 509 13.87 16.72 -17.79
C TYR A 509 13.47 15.65 -16.79
N LEU A 510 12.43 15.88 -15.98
CA LEU A 510 11.96 14.95 -14.95
C LEU A 510 11.33 13.68 -15.55
N THR A 511 10.74 13.78 -16.76
CA THR A 511 10.29 12.61 -17.51
C THR A 511 11.46 11.73 -17.91
N THR A 512 12.51 12.34 -18.52
CA THR A 512 13.72 11.60 -18.90
C THR A 512 14.36 10.94 -17.68
N PHE A 513 14.49 11.67 -16.57
CA PHE A 513 15.00 11.10 -15.32
C PHE A 513 14.20 9.88 -14.85
N SER A 514 12.88 9.98 -14.82
CA SER A 514 12.00 8.89 -14.35
C SER A 514 12.06 7.68 -15.29
N VAL A 515 12.00 7.90 -16.61
CA VAL A 515 12.02 6.85 -17.63
C VAL A 515 13.36 6.12 -17.66
N ASP A 516 14.48 6.86 -17.68
CA ASP A 516 15.82 6.27 -17.76
C ASP A 516 16.16 5.45 -16.50
N ASN A 517 15.78 5.92 -15.31
CA ASN A 517 16.01 5.17 -14.08
C ASN A 517 15.10 3.92 -13.99
N ALA A 518 13.86 4.01 -14.46
CA ALA A 518 12.98 2.84 -14.54
C ALA A 518 13.55 1.77 -15.48
N GLN A 519 14.06 2.16 -16.65
CA GLN A 519 14.70 1.24 -17.59
C GLN A 519 15.98 0.62 -17.00
N LYS A 520 16.81 1.42 -16.35
CA LYS A 520 18.05 0.98 -15.74
C LYS A 520 17.83 -0.08 -14.66
N ILE A 521 16.87 0.13 -13.76
CA ILE A 521 16.59 -0.85 -12.71
C ILE A 521 15.90 -2.09 -13.27
N PHE A 522 15.03 -1.94 -14.25
CA PHE A 522 14.40 -3.08 -14.93
C PHE A 522 15.47 -4.00 -15.54
N GLU A 523 16.46 -3.47 -16.28
CA GLU A 523 17.57 -4.24 -16.84
C GLU A 523 18.41 -4.91 -15.75
N LYS A 524 18.61 -4.24 -14.63
CA LYS A 524 19.31 -4.81 -13.47
C LYS A 524 18.53 -5.99 -12.87
N TRP A 525 17.20 -5.93 -12.81
CA TRP A 525 16.36 -7.03 -12.31
C TRP A 525 16.35 -8.22 -13.26
N VAL A 526 16.39 -7.98 -14.58
CA VAL A 526 16.60 -9.04 -15.57
C VAL A 526 17.93 -9.77 -15.32
N ALA A 527 19.00 -9.03 -15.09
CA ALA A 527 20.31 -9.62 -14.79
C ALA A 527 20.34 -10.33 -13.42
N LEU A 528 19.65 -9.78 -12.43
CA LEU A 528 19.54 -10.37 -11.08
C LEU A 528 18.80 -11.73 -11.14
N GLU A 529 17.71 -11.84 -11.87
CA GLU A 529 16.99 -13.11 -12.04
C GLU A 529 17.91 -14.21 -12.60
N GLN A 530 18.72 -13.87 -13.61
CA GLN A 530 19.69 -14.78 -14.18
C GLN A 530 20.82 -15.14 -13.21
N LEU A 531 21.30 -14.17 -12.43
CA LEU A 531 22.28 -14.39 -11.37
C LEU A 531 21.76 -15.36 -10.31
N LEU A 532 20.52 -15.16 -9.84
CA LEU A 532 19.90 -16.03 -8.85
C LEU A 532 19.79 -17.46 -9.36
N LEU A 533 19.40 -17.65 -10.62
CA LEU A 533 19.35 -18.97 -11.24
C LEU A 533 20.72 -19.65 -11.28
N VAL A 534 21.76 -18.94 -11.69
CA VAL A 534 23.12 -19.52 -11.84
C VAL A 534 23.76 -19.75 -10.48
N LYS A 535 23.68 -18.77 -9.55
CA LYS A 535 24.34 -18.81 -8.25
C LYS A 535 23.78 -19.90 -7.35
N TYR A 536 22.44 -20.11 -7.40
CA TYR A 536 21.70 -20.92 -6.43
C TYR A 536 21.05 -22.16 -7.04
N ILE A 537 21.48 -22.58 -8.23
CA ILE A 537 20.90 -23.74 -8.91
C ILE A 537 20.96 -25.00 -8.02
N ASP A 538 19.86 -25.76 -7.98
CA ASP A 538 19.72 -27.05 -7.29
C ASP A 538 20.12 -27.02 -5.80
N GLY A 539 19.94 -25.88 -5.13
CA GLY A 539 20.28 -25.71 -3.71
C GLY A 539 21.77 -25.54 -3.41
N ASN A 540 22.59 -25.43 -4.45
CA ASN A 540 24.01 -25.08 -4.32
C ASN A 540 24.18 -23.57 -4.27
N VAL A 541 25.21 -23.11 -3.56
CA VAL A 541 25.64 -21.72 -3.55
C VAL A 541 27.06 -21.64 -4.09
N LYS A 542 27.22 -21.00 -5.24
CA LYS A 542 28.53 -20.74 -5.85
C LYS A 542 29.16 -19.50 -5.24
N ALA A 543 30.43 -19.59 -4.83
CA ALA A 543 31.17 -18.45 -4.29
C ALA A 543 31.46 -17.42 -5.39
N GLN A 544 31.42 -16.14 -5.01
CA GLN A 544 31.78 -14.99 -5.85
C GLN A 544 33.02 -14.29 -5.28
N ASN A 545 33.80 -13.67 -6.15
CA ASN A 545 34.85 -12.71 -5.83
C ASN A 545 34.23 -11.35 -5.47
N GLU A 546 35.04 -10.40 -4.98
CA GLU A 546 34.59 -9.05 -4.63
C GLU A 546 34.02 -8.26 -5.83
N ASP A 547 34.47 -8.56 -7.05
CA ASP A 547 33.97 -7.96 -8.29
C ASP A 547 32.67 -8.59 -8.83
N GLY A 548 32.10 -9.57 -8.09
CA GLY A 548 30.87 -10.28 -8.47
C GLY A 548 31.09 -11.46 -9.43
N SER A 549 32.30 -11.68 -9.96
CA SER A 549 32.60 -12.86 -10.77
C SER A 549 32.60 -14.13 -9.92
N PHE A 550 32.29 -15.29 -10.53
CA PHE A 550 32.34 -16.56 -9.81
C PHE A 550 33.78 -17.02 -9.57
N VAL A 551 34.05 -17.60 -8.40
CA VAL A 551 35.31 -18.27 -8.11
C VAL A 551 35.39 -19.55 -8.95
N THR A 552 36.32 -19.59 -9.91
CA THR A 552 36.44 -20.67 -10.89
C THR A 552 37.58 -21.63 -10.55
N ASN A 553 37.52 -22.79 -11.16
CA ASN A 553 38.60 -23.80 -11.11
C ASN A 553 39.87 -23.26 -11.72
N GLU A 554 41.02 -23.64 -11.15
CA GLU A 554 42.37 -23.16 -11.63
C GLU A 554 42.69 -23.58 -13.06
N HIS A 555 41.97 -24.54 -13.62
CA HIS A 555 42.22 -25.06 -14.97
C HIS A 555 41.22 -24.54 -16.01
N THR A 556 40.10 -23.95 -15.59
CA THR A 556 39.03 -23.44 -16.49
C THR A 556 38.10 -22.46 -15.81
N ASP A 557 37.69 -21.44 -16.52
CA ASP A 557 36.69 -20.44 -16.11
C ASP A 557 35.24 -20.94 -16.20
N ARG A 558 35.02 -22.19 -16.63
CA ARG A 558 33.67 -22.79 -16.84
C ARG A 558 33.18 -23.63 -15.67
N ILE A 559 34.02 -23.90 -14.69
CA ILE A 559 33.71 -24.77 -13.54
C ILE A 559 33.92 -23.98 -12.25
N PRO A 560 32.89 -23.86 -11.39
CA PRO A 560 33.06 -23.20 -10.09
C PRO A 560 34.01 -24.00 -9.21
N ALA A 561 34.95 -23.31 -8.52
CA ALA A 561 35.90 -23.95 -7.62
C ALA A 561 35.34 -24.18 -6.21
N LYS A 562 34.38 -23.32 -5.79
CA LYS A 562 33.77 -23.40 -4.47
C LYS A 562 32.24 -23.44 -4.56
N ILE A 563 31.66 -24.50 -4.04
CA ILE A 563 30.22 -24.70 -3.93
C ILE A 563 29.93 -25.06 -2.47
N SER A 564 28.97 -24.37 -1.88
CA SER A 564 28.43 -24.70 -0.56
C SER A 564 26.99 -25.20 -0.65
N GLN A 565 26.58 -25.96 0.36
CA GLN A 565 25.23 -26.50 0.50
C GLN A 565 24.74 -26.15 1.91
N PRO A 566 24.07 -24.99 2.10
CA PRO A 566 23.72 -24.48 3.43
C PRO A 566 22.78 -25.39 4.23
N GLY A 567 21.96 -26.17 3.53
CA GLY A 567 20.94 -27.03 4.14
C GLY A 567 19.77 -26.23 4.69
N TYR A 568 19.05 -26.83 5.61
CA TYR A 568 17.84 -26.28 6.21
C TYR A 568 18.11 -25.57 7.53
N THR A 569 17.17 -24.73 7.98
CA THR A 569 17.23 -24.05 9.28
C THR A 569 17.22 -25.03 10.45
N ASP A 570 17.79 -24.63 11.59
CA ASP A 570 17.84 -25.48 12.78
C ASP A 570 16.45 -25.70 13.40
N THR A 571 15.56 -24.70 13.32
CA THR A 571 14.15 -24.83 13.73
C THR A 571 13.46 -25.97 12.97
N TRP A 572 13.59 -26.00 11.64
CA TRP A 572 13.01 -27.06 10.82
C TRP A 572 13.62 -28.43 11.13
N LYS A 573 14.96 -28.52 11.27
CA LYS A 573 15.67 -29.75 11.64
C LYS A 573 15.18 -30.30 12.97
N ALA A 574 14.98 -29.45 13.98
CA ALA A 574 14.48 -29.86 15.29
C ALA A 574 13.06 -30.47 15.19
N VAL A 575 12.15 -29.82 14.47
CA VAL A 575 10.79 -30.34 14.26
C VAL A 575 10.78 -31.65 13.48
N VAL A 576 11.60 -31.75 12.42
CA VAL A 576 11.73 -33.00 11.64
C VAL A 576 12.27 -34.15 12.50
N ALA A 577 13.28 -33.89 13.34
CA ALA A 577 13.81 -34.87 14.26
C ALA A 577 12.76 -35.31 15.28
N GLU A 578 11.97 -34.39 15.84
CA GLU A 578 10.88 -34.70 16.77
C GLU A 578 9.79 -35.58 16.13
N LYS A 579 9.33 -35.21 14.93
CA LYS A 579 8.18 -35.87 14.26
C LYS A 579 8.57 -37.15 13.52
N HIS A 580 9.76 -37.21 12.96
CA HIS A 580 10.21 -38.26 12.04
C HIS A 580 11.53 -38.95 12.46
N GLY A 581 12.16 -38.57 13.57
CA GLY A 581 13.47 -39.01 13.99
C GLY A 581 13.63 -40.54 14.02
N LYS A 582 12.59 -41.26 14.44
CA LYS A 582 12.62 -42.76 14.45
C LYS A 582 12.90 -43.39 13.07
N THR A 583 12.57 -42.66 11.98
CA THR A 583 12.74 -43.14 10.60
C THR A 583 14.06 -42.68 9.97
N ILE A 584 14.57 -41.49 10.37
CA ILE A 584 15.71 -40.84 9.71
C ILE A 584 16.98 -40.80 10.58
N GLU A 585 16.93 -41.25 11.84
CA GLU A 585 18.10 -41.33 12.73
C GLU A 585 19.15 -42.29 12.17
N VAL A 586 20.37 -41.81 12.05
CA VAL A 586 21.52 -42.65 11.69
C VAL A 586 21.93 -43.47 12.92
N ARG A 587 21.88 -44.80 12.80
CA ARG A 587 22.19 -45.74 13.86
C ARG A 587 23.56 -46.40 13.66
#